data_6258441cf44342cb18a71617c1b396ea
#
_entry.id   6258441cf44342cb18a71617c1b396ea
#
_cell.length_a   1.000
_cell.length_b   1.000
_cell.length_c   1.000
_cell.angle_alpha   90.00
_cell.angle_beta   90.00
_cell.angle_gamma   90.00
#
_symmetry.space_group_name_H-M   'P 1'
#
loop_
_entity.id
_entity.type
_entity.pdbx_description
1 polymer ?
#
loop_
_entity_poly.entity_id
_entity_poly.type
_entity_poly.pdbx_seq_one_letter_code
_entity_poly.pdbx_strand_id
1 'polypeptide(L)'
;MAHLTADCIDLNIQGNTPYSILKTLADMAWQNGFVSDRGAFLQTLLLREKLHSTSFGSGVAVPHGKSPVVKQPFVLFARNASGVDWEASDGEAVTCWICLGVPQQGEDGQVKMIGTLCRKIIHPAFISQLKQGDRHQILALLNQTLSE
;
A
#
# COMPACT_ATOMS: atom_id res chain seq x y z
N MET A 1 7.90 -5.93 -13.59
CA MET A 1 7.30 -5.48 -12.33
C MET A 1 7.07 -6.65 -11.41
N ALA A 2 7.23 -6.46 -10.13
CA ALA A 2 7.07 -7.54 -9.18
C ALA A 2 5.62 -8.02 -9.11
N HIS A 3 5.45 -9.33 -9.13
CA HIS A 3 4.16 -9.99 -9.00
C HIS A 3 3.88 -10.22 -7.53
N LEU A 4 2.68 -9.88 -7.04
CA LEU A 4 2.34 -10.11 -5.65
C LEU A 4 2.21 -11.60 -5.36
N THR A 5 2.72 -11.98 -4.18
CA THR A 5 2.54 -13.32 -3.62
C THR A 5 1.71 -13.22 -2.34
N ALA A 6 1.35 -14.36 -1.76
CA ALA A 6 0.57 -14.39 -0.54
C ALA A 6 1.25 -13.63 0.61
N ASP A 7 2.59 -13.61 0.64
CA ASP A 7 3.35 -12.92 1.68
C ASP A 7 3.25 -11.39 1.59
N CYS A 8 2.73 -10.87 0.49
CA CYS A 8 2.50 -9.44 0.30
C CYS A 8 1.18 -8.97 0.88
N ILE A 9 0.38 -9.86 1.47
CA ILE A 9 -0.97 -9.56 1.93
C ILE A 9 -1.11 -9.90 3.41
N ASP A 10 -1.56 -8.91 4.19
CA ASP A 10 -1.92 -9.10 5.60
C ASP A 10 -3.37 -8.67 5.78
N LEU A 11 -4.27 -9.63 5.97
CA LEU A 11 -5.70 -9.36 6.11
C LEU A 11 -6.11 -9.00 7.54
N ASN A 12 -5.16 -8.96 8.46
CA ASN A 12 -5.44 -8.62 9.86
C ASN A 12 -4.27 -7.87 10.46
N ILE A 13 -3.88 -6.78 9.78
CA ILE A 13 -2.73 -6.00 10.22
C ILE A 13 -3.02 -5.39 11.59
N GLN A 14 -2.04 -5.46 12.49
CA GLN A 14 -2.17 -4.96 13.84
C GLN A 14 -1.70 -3.51 13.92
N GLY A 15 -2.38 -2.73 14.74
CA GLY A 15 -2.04 -1.33 14.96
C GLY A 15 -3.28 -0.45 14.93
N ASN A 16 -3.19 0.69 15.59
CA ASN A 16 -4.30 1.64 15.67
C ASN A 16 -3.85 3.08 15.40
N THR A 17 -2.63 3.26 14.93
CA THR A 17 -2.10 4.58 14.55
C THR A 17 -1.45 4.49 13.17
N PRO A 18 -1.36 5.62 12.44
CA PRO A 18 -0.62 5.61 11.17
C PRO A 18 0.81 5.11 11.32
N TYR A 19 1.50 5.51 12.36
CA TYR A 19 2.86 5.04 12.61
C TYR A 19 2.94 3.52 12.71
N SER A 20 2.06 2.91 13.51
CA SER A 20 2.09 1.46 13.71
C SER A 20 1.79 0.69 12.43
N ILE A 21 0.86 1.18 11.62
CA ILE A 21 0.54 0.56 10.33
C ILE A 21 1.72 0.69 9.36
N LEU A 22 2.30 1.89 9.24
CA LEU A 22 3.43 2.12 8.34
C LEU A 22 4.65 1.30 8.75
N LYS A 23 4.87 1.16 10.06
CA LYS A 23 5.97 0.35 10.57
C LYS A 23 5.79 -1.12 10.18
N THR A 24 4.60 -1.65 10.32
CA THR A 24 4.32 -3.04 9.92
C THR A 24 4.47 -3.23 8.42
N LEU A 25 4.02 -2.27 7.62
CA LEU A 25 4.19 -2.32 6.17
C LEU A 25 5.67 -2.31 5.77
N ALA A 26 6.48 -1.48 6.44
CA ALA A 26 7.93 -1.46 6.20
C ALA A 26 8.59 -2.79 6.58
N ASP A 27 8.15 -3.41 7.69
CA ASP A 27 8.63 -4.73 8.10
C ASP A 27 8.26 -5.79 7.05
N MET A 28 7.04 -5.74 6.50
CA MET A 28 6.60 -6.66 5.44
C MET A 28 7.48 -6.51 4.20
N ALA A 29 7.78 -5.27 3.81
CA ALA A 29 8.65 -5.00 2.67
C ALA A 29 10.04 -5.60 2.88
N TRP A 30 10.58 -5.45 4.09
CA TRP A 30 11.89 -5.98 4.43
C TRP A 30 11.89 -7.51 4.46
N GLN A 31 10.87 -8.11 5.05
CA GLN A 31 10.75 -9.57 5.14
C GLN A 31 10.63 -10.22 3.75
N ASN A 32 10.00 -9.52 2.81
CA ASN A 32 9.87 -9.99 1.43
C ASN A 32 11.10 -9.69 0.58
N GLY A 33 12.13 -9.06 1.15
CA GLY A 33 13.34 -8.74 0.42
C GLY A 33 13.22 -7.58 -0.55
N PHE A 34 12.18 -6.78 -0.43
CA PHE A 34 11.94 -5.66 -1.34
C PHE A 34 12.75 -4.41 -0.99
N VAL A 35 13.11 -4.25 0.27
CA VAL A 35 13.93 -3.14 0.73
C VAL A 35 15.13 -3.67 1.51
N SER A 36 16.26 -2.95 1.41
CA SER A 36 17.49 -3.32 2.10
C SER A 36 17.56 -2.79 3.53
N ASP A 37 16.72 -1.81 3.87
CA ASP A 37 16.72 -1.16 5.17
C ASP A 37 15.29 -0.75 5.52
N ARG A 38 14.67 -1.49 6.44
CA ARG A 38 13.27 -1.22 6.81
C ARG A 38 13.10 0.11 7.53
N GLY A 39 14.08 0.52 8.33
CA GLY A 39 14.02 1.79 9.03
C GLY A 39 14.06 2.98 8.07
N ALA A 40 14.90 2.92 7.06
CA ALA A 40 14.98 3.96 6.04
C ALA A 40 13.70 4.02 5.22
N PHE A 41 13.13 2.87 4.86
CA PHE A 41 11.86 2.86 4.13
C PHE A 41 10.72 3.41 4.98
N LEU A 42 10.67 3.06 6.28
CA LEU A 42 9.68 3.63 7.19
C LEU A 42 9.78 5.15 7.23
N GLN A 43 10.99 5.69 7.33
CA GLN A 43 11.18 7.14 7.31
C GLN A 43 10.64 7.77 6.03
N THR A 44 10.87 7.13 4.89
CA THR A 44 10.35 7.60 3.61
C THR A 44 8.82 7.64 3.60
N LEU A 45 8.18 6.58 4.11
CA LEU A 45 6.72 6.52 4.21
C LEU A 45 6.17 7.61 5.14
N LEU A 46 6.82 7.81 6.29
CA LEU A 46 6.39 8.82 7.27
C LEU A 46 6.51 10.23 6.72
N LEU A 47 7.61 10.54 6.04
CA LEU A 47 7.82 11.85 5.43
C LEU A 47 6.78 12.13 4.35
N ARG A 48 6.48 11.13 3.52
CA ARG A 48 5.45 11.29 2.48
C ARG A 48 4.07 11.54 3.10
N GLU A 49 3.72 10.80 4.13
CA GLU A 49 2.43 10.92 4.79
C GLU A 49 2.29 12.28 5.48
N LYS A 50 3.39 12.79 6.03
CA LYS A 50 3.44 14.09 6.70
C LYS A 50 3.17 15.25 5.75
N LEU A 51 3.60 15.13 4.49
CA LEU A 51 3.37 16.16 3.49
C LEU A 51 1.88 16.30 3.16
N HIS A 52 1.20 15.16 3.00
CA HIS A 52 -0.22 15.13 2.66
C HIS A 52 -0.72 13.71 2.85
N SER A 53 -1.87 13.55 3.46
CA SER A 53 -2.45 12.22 3.67
C SER A 53 -2.57 11.45 2.36
N THR A 54 -2.20 10.17 2.37
CA THR A 54 -2.34 9.29 1.21
C THR A 54 -3.72 8.65 1.14
N SER A 55 -4.67 9.07 1.98
CA SER A 55 -6.04 8.57 1.91
C SER A 55 -6.71 9.01 0.62
N PHE A 56 -7.40 8.06 -0.02
CA PHE A 56 -8.22 8.33 -1.21
C PHE A 56 -9.69 8.50 -0.87
N GLY A 57 -10.04 8.38 0.42
CA GLY A 57 -11.45 8.30 0.83
C GLY A 57 -11.94 6.87 0.79
N SER A 58 -13.18 6.66 1.21
CA SER A 58 -13.85 5.34 1.22
C SER A 58 -13.11 4.29 2.03
N GLY A 59 -12.27 4.71 2.98
CA GLY A 59 -11.52 3.80 3.85
C GLY A 59 -10.28 3.18 3.23
N VAL A 60 -9.75 3.76 2.15
CA VAL A 60 -8.54 3.26 1.47
C VAL A 60 -7.44 4.30 1.49
N ALA A 61 -6.23 3.90 1.83
CA ALA A 61 -5.03 4.74 1.73
C ALA A 61 -3.98 4.04 0.88
N VAL A 62 -3.12 4.84 0.26
CA VAL A 62 -2.04 4.33 -0.60
C VAL A 62 -0.70 4.91 -0.13
N PRO A 63 -0.18 4.43 1.01
CA PRO A 63 1.15 4.83 1.46
C PRO A 63 2.17 4.43 0.40
N HIS A 64 3.10 5.35 0.10
CA HIS A 64 4.11 5.04 -0.90
C HIS A 64 5.40 5.80 -0.63
N GLY A 65 6.49 5.26 -1.12
CA GLY A 65 7.78 5.88 -0.96
C GLY A 65 8.74 5.55 -2.09
N LYS A 66 9.51 6.54 -2.48
CA LYS A 66 10.61 6.41 -3.44
C LYS A 66 11.90 6.54 -2.65
N SER A 67 12.77 5.53 -2.73
CA SER A 67 13.94 5.48 -1.88
C SER A 67 15.03 4.62 -2.50
N PRO A 68 16.32 4.98 -2.28
CA PRO A 68 17.42 4.13 -2.74
C PRO A 68 17.47 2.77 -2.08
N VAL A 69 16.77 2.56 -0.95
CA VAL A 69 16.73 1.25 -0.29
C VAL A 69 15.71 0.31 -0.92
N VAL A 70 14.86 0.81 -1.81
CA VAL A 70 13.91 -0.04 -2.54
C VAL A 70 14.65 -0.73 -3.69
N LYS A 71 14.69 -2.06 -3.66
CA LYS A 71 15.44 -2.86 -4.63
C LYS A 71 14.72 -3.02 -5.95
N GLN A 72 13.39 -3.06 -5.90
CA GLN A 72 12.53 -3.24 -7.07
C GLN A 72 11.16 -2.67 -6.75
N PRO A 73 10.38 -2.27 -7.76
CA PRO A 73 9.00 -1.83 -7.50
C PRO A 73 8.20 -2.95 -6.86
N PHE A 74 7.40 -2.60 -5.84
CA PHE A 74 6.59 -3.62 -5.16
C PHE A 74 5.27 -3.03 -4.68
N VAL A 75 4.33 -3.92 -4.42
CA VAL A 75 3.02 -3.59 -3.87
C VAL A 75 2.74 -4.53 -2.71
N LEU A 76 2.27 -3.96 -1.60
CA LEU A 76 1.77 -4.72 -0.45
C LEU A 76 0.33 -4.32 -0.20
N PHE A 77 -0.45 -5.25 0.32
CA PHE A 77 -1.83 -4.97 0.73
C PHE A 77 -2.02 -5.34 2.19
N ALA A 78 -2.74 -4.48 2.93
CA ALA A 78 -3.09 -4.76 4.32
C ALA A 78 -4.52 -4.34 4.58
N ARG A 79 -5.17 -5.01 5.53
CA ARG A 79 -6.53 -4.73 5.92
C ARG A 79 -6.69 -4.88 7.42
N ASN A 80 -7.56 -4.04 8.01
CA ASN A 80 -7.84 -4.04 9.44
C ASN A 80 -9.29 -3.62 9.63
N ALA A 81 -10.10 -4.51 10.19
CA ALA A 81 -11.55 -4.27 10.34
C ALA A 81 -11.87 -3.12 11.28
N SER A 82 -11.01 -2.84 12.26
CA SER A 82 -11.25 -1.78 13.25
C SER A 82 -11.09 -0.39 12.66
N GLY A 83 -10.28 -0.24 11.62
CA GLY A 83 -9.98 1.04 11.02
C GLY A 83 -9.01 1.88 11.83
N VAL A 84 -8.36 2.82 11.16
CA VAL A 84 -7.39 3.74 11.76
C VAL A 84 -7.66 5.14 11.24
N ASP A 85 -7.64 6.12 12.13
CA ASP A 85 -7.77 7.52 11.74
C ASP A 85 -6.55 7.92 10.90
N TRP A 86 -6.79 8.24 9.63
CA TRP A 86 -5.74 8.60 8.65
C TRP A 86 -5.84 10.05 8.23
N GLU A 87 -6.65 10.84 8.95
CA GLU A 87 -6.93 12.24 8.61
C GLU A 87 -7.44 12.38 7.18
N ALA A 88 -8.31 11.45 6.79
CA ALA A 88 -8.92 11.48 5.46
C ALA A 88 -9.86 12.67 5.33
N SER A 89 -9.91 13.26 4.15
CA SER A 89 -10.76 14.44 3.90
C SER A 89 -12.25 14.15 4.05
N ASP A 90 -12.67 12.88 3.88
CA ASP A 90 -14.08 12.49 4.08
C ASP A 90 -14.38 12.08 5.52
N GLY A 91 -13.39 12.13 6.41
CA GLY A 91 -13.56 11.79 7.83
C GLY A 91 -13.66 10.31 8.13
N GLU A 92 -13.58 9.44 7.13
CA GLU A 92 -13.69 7.99 7.35
C GLU A 92 -12.37 7.39 7.81
N ALA A 93 -12.46 6.41 8.72
CA ALA A 93 -11.30 5.62 9.11
C ALA A 93 -10.84 4.76 7.93
N VAL A 94 -9.53 4.55 7.84
CA VAL A 94 -8.95 3.68 6.80
C VAL A 94 -8.90 2.26 7.30
N THR A 95 -9.39 1.33 6.48
CA THR A 95 -9.40 -0.10 6.77
C THR A 95 -8.58 -0.91 5.78
N CYS A 96 -8.19 -0.30 4.65
CA CYS A 96 -7.39 -0.95 3.62
C CYS A 96 -6.22 -0.06 3.22
N TRP A 97 -5.03 -0.66 3.11
CA TRP A 97 -3.81 0.04 2.69
C TRP A 97 -3.18 -0.69 1.52
N ILE A 98 -2.88 0.05 0.46
CA ILE A 98 -2.06 -0.45 -0.65
C ILE A 98 -0.74 0.30 -0.55
N CYS A 99 0.32 -0.40 -0.19
CA CYS A 99 1.64 0.21 -0.01
C CYS A 99 2.49 -0.01 -1.24
N LEU A 100 3.06 1.06 -1.77
CA LEU A 100 3.88 1.01 -2.98
C LEU A 100 5.30 1.44 -2.65
N GLY A 101 6.27 0.66 -3.12
CA GLY A 101 7.67 1.04 -3.04
C GLY A 101 8.25 1.24 -4.43
N VAL A 102 9.04 2.29 -4.59
CA VAL A 102 9.60 2.70 -5.87
C VAL A 102 11.10 2.95 -5.69
N PRO A 103 11.97 2.35 -6.54
CA PRO A 103 13.39 2.63 -6.49
C PRO A 103 13.70 4.10 -6.76
N GLN A 104 14.82 4.59 -6.23
CA GLN A 104 15.23 5.98 -6.38
C GLN A 104 15.34 6.38 -7.86
N GLN A 105 15.85 5.48 -8.68
CA GLN A 105 15.96 5.70 -10.12
C GLN A 105 14.72 5.10 -10.78
N GLY A 106 13.58 5.76 -10.52
CA GLY A 106 12.31 5.28 -11.04
C GLY A 106 12.19 5.44 -12.54
N GLU A 107 11.59 4.44 -13.18
CA GLU A 107 11.27 4.46 -14.59
C GLU A 107 9.79 4.78 -14.79
N ASP A 108 9.42 5.06 -16.03
CA ASP A 108 8.03 5.40 -16.39
C ASP A 108 7.03 4.32 -15.99
N GLY A 109 7.45 3.05 -15.97
CA GLY A 109 6.59 1.93 -15.57
C GLY A 109 6.06 2.04 -14.14
N GLN A 110 6.81 2.70 -13.26
CA GLN A 110 6.42 2.87 -11.86
C GLN A 110 5.33 3.92 -11.72
N VAL A 111 5.47 5.01 -12.47
CA VAL A 111 4.44 6.05 -12.55
C VAL A 111 3.16 5.45 -13.10
N LYS A 112 3.28 4.58 -14.11
CA LYS A 112 2.15 3.87 -14.70
C LYS A 112 1.46 2.96 -13.66
N MET A 113 2.22 2.25 -12.85
CA MET A 113 1.69 1.38 -11.80
C MET A 113 0.83 2.18 -10.80
N ILE A 114 1.36 3.29 -10.31
CA ILE A 114 0.66 4.15 -9.36
C ILE A 114 -0.60 4.71 -10.03
N GLY A 115 -0.49 5.18 -11.26
CA GLY A 115 -1.62 5.73 -12.00
C GLY A 115 -2.73 4.70 -12.23
N THR A 116 -2.37 3.47 -12.56
CA THR A 116 -3.34 2.39 -12.75
C THR A 116 -4.11 2.11 -11.47
N LEU A 117 -3.41 2.01 -10.34
CA LEU A 117 -4.06 1.80 -9.04
C LEU A 117 -4.97 2.97 -8.68
N CYS A 118 -4.51 4.20 -8.87
CA CYS A 118 -5.31 5.38 -8.56
C CYS A 118 -6.61 5.43 -9.37
N ARG A 119 -6.56 5.02 -10.64
CA ARG A 119 -7.76 4.97 -11.46
C ARG A 119 -8.75 3.90 -11.00
N LYS A 120 -8.25 2.77 -10.50
CA LYS A 120 -9.12 1.68 -10.01
C LYS A 120 -9.77 2.00 -8.68
N ILE A 121 -9.05 2.69 -7.79
CA ILE A 121 -9.52 2.98 -6.43
C ILE A 121 -10.76 3.88 -6.41
N ILE A 122 -11.02 4.64 -7.48
CA ILE A 122 -12.22 5.46 -7.55
C ILE A 122 -13.50 4.64 -7.84
N HIS A 123 -13.37 3.38 -8.20
CA HIS A 123 -14.54 2.53 -8.51
C HIS A 123 -15.04 1.79 -7.27
N PRO A 124 -16.32 1.97 -6.89
CA PRO A 124 -16.86 1.30 -5.69
C PRO A 124 -16.73 -0.22 -5.72
N ALA A 125 -16.86 -0.84 -6.88
CA ALA A 125 -16.73 -2.30 -7.01
C ALA A 125 -15.33 -2.77 -6.64
N PHE A 126 -14.29 -2.05 -7.06
CA PHE A 126 -12.91 -2.36 -6.73
C PHE A 126 -12.69 -2.24 -5.21
N ILE A 127 -13.16 -1.15 -4.62
CA ILE A 127 -13.06 -0.91 -3.17
C ILE A 127 -13.76 -2.01 -2.38
N SER A 128 -14.96 -2.42 -2.82
CA SER A 128 -15.71 -3.49 -2.16
C SER A 128 -14.92 -4.79 -2.16
N GLN A 129 -14.27 -5.13 -3.27
CA GLN A 129 -13.45 -6.33 -3.35
C GLN A 129 -12.25 -6.26 -2.41
N LEU A 130 -11.61 -5.09 -2.27
CA LEU A 130 -10.52 -4.91 -1.33
C LEU A 130 -10.98 -5.11 0.10
N LYS A 131 -12.17 -4.63 0.44
CA LYS A 131 -12.70 -4.70 1.80
C LYS A 131 -13.20 -6.09 2.18
N GLN A 132 -13.68 -6.88 1.23
CA GLN A 132 -14.39 -8.12 1.50
C GLN A 132 -13.73 -9.36 0.93
N GLY A 133 -12.80 -9.22 0.00
CA GLY A 133 -12.17 -10.36 -0.65
C GLY A 133 -11.29 -11.16 0.28
N ASP A 134 -11.16 -12.46 0.02
CA ASP A 134 -10.19 -13.28 0.71
C ASP A 134 -8.79 -13.07 0.08
N ARG A 135 -7.77 -13.71 0.66
CA ARG A 135 -6.38 -13.55 0.18
C ARG A 135 -6.24 -13.89 -1.30
N HIS A 136 -6.87 -14.98 -1.73
CA HIS A 136 -6.79 -15.43 -3.12
C HIS A 136 -7.43 -14.41 -4.06
N GLN A 137 -8.60 -13.90 -3.69
CA GLN A 137 -9.34 -12.92 -4.49
C GLN A 137 -8.56 -11.60 -4.61
N ILE A 138 -7.98 -11.13 -3.52
CA ILE A 138 -7.21 -9.89 -3.51
C ILE A 138 -5.92 -10.04 -4.33
N LEU A 139 -5.23 -11.18 -4.19
CA LEU A 139 -4.06 -11.46 -5.02
C LEU A 139 -4.39 -11.40 -6.50
N ALA A 140 -5.45 -12.08 -6.91
CA ALA A 140 -5.87 -12.11 -8.31
C ALA A 140 -6.23 -10.71 -8.80
N LEU A 141 -6.97 -9.95 -7.99
CA LEU A 141 -7.40 -8.61 -8.34
C LEU A 141 -6.22 -7.67 -8.55
N LEU A 142 -5.28 -7.65 -7.60
CA LEU A 142 -4.14 -6.74 -7.69
C LEU A 142 -3.18 -7.13 -8.80
N ASN A 143 -2.89 -8.41 -8.96
CA ASN A 143 -2.02 -8.88 -10.04
C ASN A 143 -2.63 -8.59 -11.41
N GLN A 144 -3.92 -8.77 -11.57
CA GLN A 144 -4.61 -8.44 -12.81
C GLN A 144 -4.55 -6.94 -13.09
N THR A 145 -4.81 -6.12 -12.06
CA THR A 145 -4.77 -4.66 -12.19
C THR A 145 -3.39 -4.18 -12.62
N LEU A 146 -2.34 -4.71 -12.00
CA LEU A 146 -0.98 -4.27 -12.27
C LEU A 146 -0.42 -4.77 -13.61
N SER A 147 -1.06 -5.76 -14.22
CA SER A 147 -0.66 -6.26 -15.53
C SER A 147 -1.35 -5.54 -16.70
N GLU A 148 -2.26 -4.64 -16.40
CA GLU A 148 -2.98 -3.85 -17.43
C GLU A 148 -2.10 -2.78 -18.09
#